data_6547fcbe17bd4b5ccccb9d7bee546462
#
_entry.id   6547fcbe17bd4b5ccccb9d7bee546462
#
_cell.length_a   1.000
_cell.length_b   1.000
_cell.length_c   1.000
_cell.angle_alpha   90.00
_cell.angle_beta   90.00
_cell.angle_gamma   90.00
#
_symmetry.space_group_name_H-M   'P 1'
#
loop_
_entity.id
_entity.type
_entity.pdbx_description
1 polymer ?
#
loop_
_entity_poly.entity_id
_entity_poly.type
_entity_poly.pdbx_seq_one_letter_code
_entity_poly.pdbx_strand_id
1 'polypeptide(L)'
;DYILPFVNQARPDLAPLLRALLVMAVVYYTGVFCTWAYNFIMIYVSQGMLKIVRDDLFGHMERLPVRYFDTKSHGDIMSIYTNDTDTLRQVISQSMPQMLSAVITIVGVFVSMLVLSRPLTLITIVMVICMVFATKTISSKSGYYFVKQQTDVGNLNGYIEEMMEGQKVVKVFCHEDACIQDFRALNGKLQGSANNANRYASILMPVLGNLGYVSYAVIAMVGACLSIFGGQMTLGTLASFLQFSRSFNQPISQLSQQLNSIIMAIAGAERIFGLLDEEPERDGGYVKLVNACYDEQGNLTEAPDRTGIWAWKHYHKADDTTTYQIMEGDVVFDHVDFGYTEDKTVLHDIEIFARPGQKVAFVGATGAGKTTITNLLNRFYDIQDGKIRYDGININKIQKADLRHSLGIVLQDTHLFTGTVMDNIRYGKLDATEEEVIR
;
A
#
# COMPACT_ATOMS: atom_id res chain seq x y z
N ASP A 1 31.55 34.16 -27.07
CA ASP A 1 32.64 35.08 -26.74
C ASP A 1 34.04 34.52 -27.06
N TYR A 2 34.22 33.19 -26.94
CA TYR A 2 35.51 32.53 -27.21
C TYR A 2 35.70 32.08 -28.67
N ILE A 3 34.64 31.99 -29.48
CA ILE A 3 34.72 31.55 -30.90
C ILE A 3 34.83 32.73 -31.87
N LEU A 4 34.07 33.78 -31.68
CA LEU A 4 34.08 34.97 -32.56
C LEU A 4 35.45 35.64 -32.74
N PRO A 5 36.31 35.78 -31.72
CA PRO A 5 37.66 36.32 -31.87
C PRO A 5 38.57 35.48 -32.77
N PHE A 6 38.27 34.17 -32.92
CA PHE A 6 39.11 33.26 -33.72
C PHE A 6 38.83 33.35 -35.21
N VAL A 7 37.62 33.69 -35.61
CA VAL A 7 37.19 33.69 -37.03
C VAL A 7 37.94 34.76 -37.81
N ASN A 8 38.44 35.81 -37.12
CA ASN A 8 39.05 36.98 -37.77
C ASN A 8 40.58 37.12 -37.55
N GLN A 9 41.25 36.10 -36.93
CA GLN A 9 42.70 36.16 -36.67
C GLN A 9 43.46 35.20 -37.57
N ALA A 10 44.58 35.66 -38.21
CA ALA A 10 45.44 34.86 -39.06
C ALA A 10 46.20 33.73 -38.33
N ARG A 11 46.33 33.80 -36.99
CA ARG A 11 46.86 32.72 -36.13
C ARG A 11 46.03 32.76 -34.82
N PRO A 12 45.00 31.93 -34.69
CA PRO A 12 44.20 31.89 -33.48
C PRO A 12 44.98 31.25 -32.31
N ASP A 13 45.00 31.93 -31.17
CA ASP A 13 45.45 31.35 -29.91
C ASP A 13 44.37 30.40 -29.34
N LEU A 14 44.59 29.10 -29.43
CA LEU A 14 43.62 28.07 -28.94
C LEU A 14 43.58 27.90 -27.41
N ALA A 15 44.52 28.51 -26.67
CA ALA A 15 44.64 28.32 -25.23
C ALA A 15 43.38 28.75 -24.46
N PRO A 16 42.72 29.92 -24.72
CA PRO A 16 41.48 30.30 -24.03
C PRO A 16 40.32 29.35 -24.31
N LEU A 17 40.17 28.88 -25.54
CA LEU A 17 39.15 27.91 -25.94
C LEU A 17 39.36 26.56 -25.19
N LEU A 18 40.62 26.11 -25.16
CA LEU A 18 40.97 24.84 -24.49
C LEU A 18 40.67 24.91 -22.96
N ARG A 19 40.97 26.05 -22.33
CA ARG A 19 40.64 26.29 -20.92
C ARG A 19 39.13 26.27 -20.69
N ALA A 20 38.34 26.94 -21.52
CA ALA A 20 36.89 26.95 -21.41
C ALA A 20 36.32 25.53 -21.58
N LEU A 21 36.80 24.75 -22.56
CA LEU A 21 36.41 23.35 -22.75
C LEU A 21 36.77 22.47 -21.56
N LEU A 22 37.98 22.66 -20.99
CA LEU A 22 38.39 21.94 -19.76
C LEU A 22 37.46 22.23 -18.57
N VAL A 23 37.15 23.50 -18.35
CA VAL A 23 36.21 23.89 -17.28
C VAL A 23 34.83 23.27 -17.52
N MET A 24 34.31 23.31 -18.75
CA MET A 24 33.03 22.67 -19.09
C MET A 24 33.09 21.15 -18.87
N ALA A 25 34.18 20.50 -19.27
CA ALA A 25 34.37 19.07 -19.04
C ALA A 25 34.34 18.72 -17.55
N VAL A 26 35.07 19.49 -16.72
CA VAL A 26 35.06 19.27 -15.26
C VAL A 26 33.67 19.43 -14.66
N VAL A 27 32.94 20.50 -15.04
CA VAL A 27 31.55 20.71 -14.58
C VAL A 27 30.65 19.57 -15.02
N TYR A 28 30.76 19.12 -16.27
CA TYR A 28 29.97 18.04 -16.79
C TYR A 28 30.25 16.70 -16.07
N TYR A 29 31.53 16.32 -15.91
CA TYR A 29 31.90 15.12 -15.17
C TYR A 29 31.49 15.17 -13.72
N THR A 30 31.58 16.34 -13.06
CA THR A 30 31.06 16.53 -11.70
C THR A 30 29.56 16.28 -11.65
N GLY A 31 28.80 16.80 -12.62
CA GLY A 31 27.35 16.55 -12.74
C GLY A 31 27.01 15.08 -12.91
N VAL A 32 27.76 14.38 -13.79
CA VAL A 32 27.60 12.94 -13.99
C VAL A 32 27.88 12.15 -12.70
N PHE A 33 28.98 12.48 -12.03
CA PHE A 33 29.32 11.85 -10.74
C PHE A 33 28.27 12.09 -9.66
N CYS A 34 27.79 13.32 -9.53
CA CYS A 34 26.71 13.66 -8.59
C CYS A 34 25.42 12.90 -8.88
N THR A 35 25.06 12.78 -10.17
CA THR A 35 23.88 12.01 -10.58
C THR A 35 24.04 10.53 -10.29
N TRP A 36 25.22 9.96 -10.57
CA TRP A 36 25.51 8.57 -10.21
C TRP A 36 25.44 8.35 -8.69
N ALA A 37 26.13 9.17 -7.90
CA ALA A 37 26.13 9.09 -6.44
C ALA A 37 24.73 9.23 -5.85
N TYR A 38 23.95 10.17 -6.35
CA TYR A 38 22.55 10.37 -5.99
C TYR A 38 21.71 9.10 -6.25
N ASN A 39 21.75 8.53 -7.46
CA ASN A 39 20.99 7.32 -7.79
C ASN A 39 21.43 6.14 -6.91
N PHE A 40 22.73 5.99 -6.67
CA PHE A 40 23.27 4.95 -5.81
C PHE A 40 22.74 5.06 -4.38
N ILE A 41 22.79 6.26 -3.78
CA ILE A 41 22.26 6.51 -2.42
C ILE A 41 20.74 6.24 -2.38
N MET A 42 19.99 6.69 -3.39
CA MET A 42 18.54 6.53 -3.41
C MET A 42 18.10 5.07 -3.51
N ILE A 43 18.89 4.18 -4.12
CA ILE A 43 18.62 2.74 -4.10
C ILE A 43 18.64 2.23 -2.64
N TYR A 44 19.68 2.54 -1.88
CA TYR A 44 19.80 2.10 -0.48
C TYR A 44 18.69 2.68 0.40
N VAL A 45 18.41 3.97 0.27
CA VAL A 45 17.39 4.66 1.06
C VAL A 45 16.00 4.07 0.75
N SER A 46 15.65 3.93 -0.52
CA SER A 46 14.31 3.45 -0.91
C SER A 46 14.08 1.98 -0.58
N GLN A 47 15.09 1.12 -0.79
CA GLN A 47 14.98 -0.30 -0.45
C GLN A 47 15.03 -0.52 1.07
N GLY A 48 15.85 0.24 1.78
CA GLY A 48 15.89 0.20 3.25
C GLY A 48 14.57 0.60 3.87
N MET A 49 13.97 1.69 3.40
CA MET A 49 12.64 2.14 3.83
C MET A 49 11.55 1.11 3.49
N LEU A 50 11.57 0.55 2.27
CA LEU A 50 10.60 -0.47 1.86
C LEU A 50 10.66 -1.70 2.76
N LYS A 51 11.88 -2.12 3.13
CA LYS A 51 12.08 -3.23 4.07
C LYS A 51 11.44 -2.90 5.43
N ILE A 52 11.75 -1.73 6.01
CA ILE A 52 11.20 -1.33 7.32
C ILE A 52 9.66 -1.31 7.28
N VAL A 53 9.07 -0.69 6.26
CA VAL A 53 7.61 -0.63 6.14
C VAL A 53 6.99 -2.04 6.04
N ARG A 54 7.60 -2.96 5.29
CA ARG A 54 7.10 -4.34 5.18
C ARG A 54 7.29 -5.13 6.47
N ASP A 55 8.41 -4.96 7.15
CA ASP A 55 8.67 -5.61 8.44
C ASP A 55 7.65 -5.13 9.49
N ASP A 56 7.39 -3.81 9.55
CA ASP A 56 6.40 -3.22 10.47
C ASP A 56 4.97 -3.68 10.14
N LEU A 57 4.59 -3.65 8.85
CA LEU A 57 3.29 -4.12 8.39
C LEU A 57 3.06 -5.58 8.76
N PHE A 58 4.04 -6.45 8.48
CA PHE A 58 3.92 -7.88 8.78
C PHE A 58 3.87 -8.13 10.28
N GLY A 59 4.78 -7.51 11.04
CA GLY A 59 4.80 -7.65 12.50
C GLY A 59 3.54 -7.12 13.17
N HIS A 60 2.89 -6.11 12.60
CA HIS A 60 1.61 -5.59 13.09
C HIS A 60 0.46 -6.51 12.69
N MET A 61 0.41 -6.96 11.43
CA MET A 61 -0.61 -7.87 10.92
C MET A 61 -0.72 -9.16 11.74
N GLU A 62 0.41 -9.76 12.14
CA GLU A 62 0.44 -10.97 12.99
C GLU A 62 -0.17 -10.75 14.39
N ARG A 63 -0.36 -9.50 14.81
CA ARG A 63 -0.97 -9.14 16.10
C ARG A 63 -2.44 -8.73 15.98
N LEU A 64 -2.98 -8.66 14.78
CA LEU A 64 -4.36 -8.27 14.57
C LEU A 64 -5.32 -9.40 14.97
N PRO A 65 -6.53 -9.06 15.45
CA PRO A 65 -7.55 -10.04 15.76
C PRO A 65 -8.05 -10.75 14.49
N VAL A 66 -8.51 -12.00 14.63
CA VAL A 66 -9.08 -12.80 13.53
C VAL A 66 -10.22 -12.06 12.82
N ARG A 67 -11.00 -11.27 13.56
CA ARG A 67 -12.07 -10.42 13.02
C ARG A 67 -11.60 -9.54 11.85
N TYR A 68 -10.37 -9.04 11.89
CA TYR A 68 -9.81 -8.21 10.80
C TYR A 68 -9.74 -9.00 9.48
N PHE A 69 -9.27 -10.24 9.53
CA PHE A 69 -9.12 -11.11 8.35
C PHE A 69 -10.47 -11.64 7.83
N ASP A 70 -11.46 -11.76 8.71
CA ASP A 70 -12.82 -12.17 8.32
C ASP A 70 -13.61 -11.01 7.65
N THR A 71 -13.24 -9.75 7.94
CA THR A 71 -13.93 -8.56 7.41
C THR A 71 -13.26 -7.95 6.19
N LYS A 72 -11.97 -8.18 5.99
CA LYS A 72 -11.17 -7.64 4.88
C LYS A 72 -10.86 -8.73 3.85
N SER A 73 -10.87 -8.39 2.57
CA SER A 73 -10.46 -9.36 1.56
C SER A 73 -8.95 -9.59 1.58
N HIS A 74 -8.52 -10.83 1.41
CA HIS A 74 -7.09 -11.16 1.32
C HIS A 74 -6.39 -10.41 0.18
N GLY A 75 -7.13 -10.14 -0.92
CA GLY A 75 -6.63 -9.36 -2.06
C GLY A 75 -6.33 -7.91 -1.70
N ASP A 76 -7.19 -7.28 -0.88
CA ASP A 76 -6.97 -5.90 -0.41
C ASP A 76 -5.73 -5.83 0.48
N ILE A 77 -5.58 -6.77 1.43
CA ILE A 77 -4.41 -6.84 2.30
C ILE A 77 -3.15 -7.05 1.47
N MET A 78 -3.14 -7.99 0.52
CA MET A 78 -2.01 -8.21 -0.38
C MET A 78 -1.68 -6.99 -1.24
N SER A 79 -2.68 -6.23 -1.67
CA SER A 79 -2.48 -4.99 -2.43
C SER A 79 -1.70 -3.93 -1.63
N ILE A 80 -1.92 -3.85 -0.31
CA ILE A 80 -1.15 -2.96 0.58
C ILE A 80 0.32 -3.35 0.57
N TYR A 81 0.64 -4.67 0.70
CA TYR A 81 2.03 -5.17 0.70
C TYR A 81 2.75 -5.04 -0.63
N THR A 82 2.02 -5.11 -1.75
CA THR A 82 2.61 -5.11 -3.09
C THR A 82 2.50 -3.75 -3.76
N ASN A 83 1.29 -3.31 -4.06
CA ASN A 83 1.05 -2.11 -4.87
C ASN A 83 1.30 -0.82 -4.11
N ASP A 84 0.77 -0.70 -2.88
CA ASP A 84 0.85 0.54 -2.12
C ASP A 84 2.26 0.81 -1.61
N THR A 85 2.94 -0.22 -1.11
CA THR A 85 4.34 -0.11 -0.68
C THR A 85 5.27 0.22 -1.87
N ASP A 86 5.03 -0.35 -3.07
CA ASP A 86 5.83 -0.06 -4.26
C ASP A 86 5.56 1.35 -4.79
N THR A 87 4.31 1.80 -4.77
CA THR A 87 3.92 3.16 -5.14
C THR A 87 4.59 4.19 -4.21
N LEU A 88 4.59 3.94 -2.90
CA LEU A 88 5.28 4.78 -1.92
C LEU A 88 6.80 4.82 -2.17
N ARG A 89 7.41 3.67 -2.45
CA ARG A 89 8.82 3.56 -2.84
C ARG A 89 9.12 4.40 -4.08
N GLN A 90 8.28 4.30 -5.11
CA GLN A 90 8.46 5.04 -6.37
C GLN A 90 8.41 6.55 -6.15
N VAL A 91 7.49 7.04 -5.31
CA VAL A 91 7.43 8.47 -5.00
C VAL A 91 8.68 8.93 -4.28
N ILE A 92 9.16 8.19 -3.30
CA ILE A 92 10.35 8.57 -2.53
C ILE A 92 11.62 8.49 -3.40
N SER A 93 11.77 7.41 -4.19
CA SER A 93 12.98 7.19 -4.98
C SER A 93 13.08 8.01 -6.27
N GLN A 94 11.94 8.38 -6.86
CA GLN A 94 11.91 9.03 -8.16
C GLN A 94 11.16 10.35 -8.16
N SER A 95 9.90 10.38 -7.68
CA SER A 95 9.04 11.55 -7.85
C SER A 95 9.49 12.75 -7.02
N MET A 96 9.77 12.57 -5.73
CA MET A 96 10.25 13.65 -4.86
C MET A 96 11.57 14.27 -5.33
N PRO A 97 12.61 13.48 -5.65
CA PRO A 97 13.86 14.04 -6.16
C PRO A 97 13.71 14.73 -7.51
N GLN A 98 12.88 14.17 -8.42
CA GLN A 98 12.63 14.82 -9.70
C GLN A 98 11.89 16.15 -9.53
N MET A 99 10.94 16.23 -8.60
CA MET A 99 10.27 17.50 -8.27
C MET A 99 11.24 18.53 -7.71
N LEU A 100 12.10 18.12 -6.76
CA LEU A 100 13.10 19.03 -6.21
C LEU A 100 14.05 19.53 -7.29
N SER A 101 14.54 18.63 -8.14
CA SER A 101 15.39 18.97 -9.29
C SER A 101 14.67 19.91 -10.28
N ALA A 102 13.40 19.64 -10.57
CA ALA A 102 12.59 20.49 -11.44
C ALA A 102 12.42 21.91 -10.87
N VAL A 103 12.12 22.03 -9.57
CA VAL A 103 11.98 23.33 -8.90
C VAL A 103 13.30 24.10 -8.94
N ILE A 104 14.42 23.46 -8.58
CA ILE A 104 15.75 24.09 -8.62
C ILE A 104 16.08 24.55 -10.07
N THR A 105 15.79 23.71 -11.06
CA THR A 105 16.03 24.03 -12.48
C THR A 105 15.16 25.23 -12.91
N ILE A 106 13.88 25.22 -12.59
CA ILE A 106 12.96 26.33 -12.93
C ILE A 106 13.46 27.62 -12.32
N VAL A 107 13.80 27.63 -11.02
CA VAL A 107 14.29 28.83 -10.33
C VAL A 107 15.64 29.29 -10.91
N GLY A 108 16.57 28.39 -11.10
CA GLY A 108 17.90 28.72 -11.63
C GLY A 108 17.84 29.27 -13.07
N VAL A 109 17.06 28.62 -13.94
CA VAL A 109 16.85 29.07 -15.32
C VAL A 109 16.11 30.40 -15.34
N PHE A 110 15.07 30.57 -14.52
CA PHE A 110 14.31 31.82 -14.43
C PHE A 110 15.17 33.02 -14.01
N VAL A 111 15.99 32.84 -12.98
CA VAL A 111 16.95 33.89 -12.54
C VAL A 111 17.94 34.20 -13.66
N SER A 112 18.48 33.17 -14.32
CA SER A 112 19.40 33.35 -15.45
C SER A 112 18.76 34.12 -16.60
N MET A 113 17.50 33.85 -16.94
CA MET A 113 16.74 34.54 -17.97
C MET A 113 16.50 36.03 -17.60
N LEU A 114 16.17 36.34 -16.33
CA LEU A 114 16.00 37.71 -15.84
C LEU A 114 17.28 38.53 -15.95
N VAL A 115 18.43 37.91 -15.68
CA VAL A 115 19.75 38.57 -15.78
C VAL A 115 20.12 38.82 -17.24
N LEU A 116 19.80 37.87 -18.15
CA LEU A 116 20.15 38.02 -19.57
C LEU A 116 19.29 39.05 -20.30
N SER A 117 17.97 38.97 -20.12
CA SER A 117 17.06 39.91 -20.83
C SER A 117 15.67 39.92 -20.15
N ARG A 118 15.35 41.02 -19.47
CA ARG A 118 14.04 41.23 -18.85
C ARG A 118 12.87 41.20 -19.85
N PRO A 119 12.94 41.86 -21.06
CA PRO A 119 11.82 41.86 -21.99
C PRO A 119 11.53 40.48 -22.56
N LEU A 120 12.56 39.65 -22.87
CA LEU A 120 12.35 38.27 -23.34
C LEU A 120 11.81 37.36 -22.26
N THR A 121 12.21 37.60 -21.00
CA THR A 121 11.67 36.84 -19.84
C THR A 121 10.17 37.11 -19.68
N LEU A 122 9.72 38.36 -19.87
CA LEU A 122 8.29 38.67 -19.81
C LEU A 122 7.49 37.89 -20.88
N ILE A 123 8.02 37.83 -22.11
CA ILE A 123 7.40 37.06 -23.20
C ILE A 123 7.32 35.55 -22.81
N THR A 124 8.40 35.03 -22.24
CA THR A 124 8.42 33.62 -21.79
C THR A 124 7.37 33.35 -20.72
N ILE A 125 7.20 34.30 -19.75
CA ILE A 125 6.16 34.18 -18.72
C ILE A 125 4.76 34.12 -19.34
N VAL A 126 4.46 35.00 -20.28
CA VAL A 126 3.18 34.99 -20.98
C VAL A 126 2.93 33.66 -21.70
N MET A 127 3.95 33.14 -22.40
CA MET A 127 3.83 31.86 -23.08
C MET A 127 3.64 30.68 -22.12
N VAL A 128 4.30 30.71 -20.96
CA VAL A 128 4.10 29.72 -19.92
C VAL A 128 2.69 29.77 -19.34
N ILE A 129 2.15 30.95 -19.11
CA ILE A 129 0.74 31.13 -18.68
C ILE A 129 -0.21 30.51 -19.72
N CYS A 130 0.04 30.73 -21.00
CA CYS A 130 -0.74 30.11 -22.09
C CYS A 130 -0.64 28.57 -22.06
N MET A 131 0.58 28.01 -21.82
CA MET A 131 0.80 26.55 -21.69
C MET A 131 0.07 26.00 -20.48
N VAL A 132 0.15 26.64 -19.32
CA VAL A 132 -0.55 26.22 -18.09
C VAL A 132 -2.07 26.23 -18.30
N PHE A 133 -2.60 27.25 -18.95
CA PHE A 133 -4.03 27.32 -19.28
C PHE A 133 -4.47 26.22 -20.24
N ALA A 134 -3.69 25.98 -21.31
CA ALA A 134 -3.95 24.87 -22.24
C ALA A 134 -3.89 23.50 -21.53
N THR A 135 -2.86 23.28 -20.68
CA THR A 135 -2.73 22.06 -19.87
C THR A 135 -3.94 21.87 -18.96
N LYS A 136 -4.33 22.88 -18.20
CA LYS A 136 -5.48 22.81 -17.29
C LYS A 136 -6.76 22.43 -18.03
N THR A 137 -7.00 23.04 -19.18
CA THR A 137 -8.22 22.82 -19.97
C THR A 137 -8.27 21.41 -20.56
N ILE A 138 -7.16 20.92 -21.12
CA ILE A 138 -7.08 19.60 -21.74
C ILE A 138 -7.11 18.50 -20.66
N SER A 139 -6.30 18.66 -19.60
CA SER A 139 -6.21 17.66 -18.51
C SER A 139 -7.50 17.53 -17.73
N SER A 140 -8.24 18.62 -17.51
CA SER A 140 -9.55 18.56 -16.84
C SER A 140 -10.54 17.72 -17.65
N LYS A 141 -10.58 17.89 -18.97
CA LYS A 141 -11.44 17.09 -19.86
C LYS A 141 -10.99 15.63 -19.92
N SER A 142 -9.67 15.41 -20.02
CA SER A 142 -9.09 14.07 -19.99
C SER A 142 -9.44 13.35 -18.70
N GLY A 143 -9.25 13.99 -17.54
CA GLY A 143 -9.56 13.43 -16.22
C GLY A 143 -11.02 13.03 -16.07
N TYR A 144 -11.94 13.90 -16.52
CA TYR A 144 -13.38 13.55 -16.52
C TYR A 144 -13.67 12.27 -17.28
N TYR A 145 -13.11 12.13 -18.50
CA TYR A 145 -13.35 10.93 -19.29
C TYR A 145 -12.62 9.70 -18.78
N PHE A 146 -11.45 9.84 -18.12
CA PHE A 146 -10.78 8.72 -17.46
C PHE A 146 -11.59 8.18 -16.28
N VAL A 147 -12.18 9.06 -15.45
CA VAL A 147 -13.08 8.63 -14.36
C VAL A 147 -14.29 7.91 -14.95
N LYS A 148 -14.90 8.45 -16.02
CA LYS A 148 -16.02 7.81 -16.69
C LYS A 148 -15.64 6.44 -17.29
N GLN A 149 -14.48 6.34 -17.92
CA GLN A 149 -13.95 5.07 -18.43
C GLN A 149 -13.79 4.05 -17.30
N GLN A 150 -13.24 4.46 -16.14
CA GLN A 150 -13.08 3.56 -15.00
C GLN A 150 -14.41 3.06 -14.45
N THR A 151 -15.42 3.93 -14.41
CA THR A 151 -16.81 3.53 -14.05
C THR A 151 -17.38 2.54 -15.06
N ASP A 152 -17.19 2.79 -16.36
CA ASP A 152 -17.70 1.90 -17.40
C ASP A 152 -16.97 0.54 -17.40
N VAL A 153 -15.66 0.50 -17.07
CA VAL A 153 -14.90 -0.75 -16.84
C VAL A 153 -15.47 -1.51 -15.64
N GLY A 154 -15.74 -0.82 -14.52
CA GLY A 154 -16.35 -1.44 -13.35
C GLY A 154 -17.71 -2.08 -13.66
N ASN A 155 -18.57 -1.36 -14.38
CA ASN A 155 -19.88 -1.87 -14.79
C ASN A 155 -19.77 -3.08 -15.72
N LEU A 156 -18.82 -3.05 -16.66
CA LEU A 156 -18.58 -4.16 -17.58
C LEU A 156 -18.06 -5.40 -16.84
N ASN A 157 -17.10 -5.21 -15.91
CA ASN A 157 -16.55 -6.30 -15.12
C ASN A 157 -17.61 -6.93 -14.21
N GLY A 158 -18.42 -6.11 -13.52
CA GLY A 158 -19.53 -6.60 -12.71
C GLY A 158 -20.54 -7.42 -13.53
N TYR A 159 -20.87 -6.98 -14.75
CA TYR A 159 -21.72 -7.75 -15.65
C TYR A 159 -21.09 -9.09 -16.06
N ILE A 160 -19.79 -9.10 -16.36
CA ILE A 160 -19.05 -10.35 -16.69
C ILE A 160 -19.09 -11.32 -15.51
N GLU A 161 -18.83 -10.85 -14.30
CA GLU A 161 -18.85 -11.64 -13.07
C GLU A 161 -20.24 -12.24 -12.83
N GLU A 162 -21.29 -11.42 -12.90
CA GLU A 162 -22.69 -11.86 -12.78
C GLU A 162 -23.05 -12.94 -13.81
N MET A 163 -22.64 -12.76 -15.07
CA MET A 163 -22.92 -13.75 -16.12
C MET A 163 -22.10 -15.03 -15.94
N MET A 164 -20.87 -14.95 -15.41
CA MET A 164 -20.04 -16.12 -15.09
C MET A 164 -20.66 -16.93 -13.95
N GLU A 165 -21.07 -16.29 -12.87
CA GLU A 165 -21.73 -16.93 -11.73
C GLU A 165 -23.09 -17.52 -12.15
N GLY A 166 -23.87 -16.75 -12.91
CA GLY A 166 -25.17 -17.13 -13.42
C GLY A 166 -25.17 -18.03 -14.67
N GLN A 167 -24.02 -18.50 -15.17
CA GLN A 167 -23.88 -19.17 -16.45
C GLN A 167 -24.84 -20.38 -16.62
N LYS A 168 -25.02 -21.15 -15.54
CA LYS A 168 -25.99 -22.28 -15.56
C LYS A 168 -27.41 -21.82 -15.82
N VAL A 169 -27.82 -20.69 -15.25
CA VAL A 169 -29.14 -20.08 -15.42
C VAL A 169 -29.33 -19.58 -16.85
N VAL A 170 -28.33 -18.84 -17.36
CA VAL A 170 -28.32 -18.36 -18.75
C VAL A 170 -28.51 -19.51 -19.73
N LYS A 171 -27.81 -20.65 -19.50
CA LYS A 171 -27.92 -21.85 -20.37
C LYS A 171 -29.25 -22.53 -20.28
N VAL A 172 -29.81 -22.70 -19.07
CA VAL A 172 -31.11 -23.36 -18.88
C VAL A 172 -32.27 -22.59 -19.56
N PHE A 173 -32.18 -21.25 -19.54
CA PHE A 173 -33.22 -20.39 -20.13
C PHE A 173 -32.88 -19.94 -21.55
N CYS A 174 -31.77 -20.37 -22.14
CA CYS A 174 -31.32 -20.02 -23.51
C CYS A 174 -31.28 -18.50 -23.76
N HIS A 175 -30.75 -17.74 -22.78
CA HIS A 175 -30.68 -16.26 -22.82
C HIS A 175 -29.31 -15.73 -23.34
N GLU A 176 -28.50 -16.54 -24.02
CA GLU A 176 -27.15 -16.17 -24.46
C GLU A 176 -27.14 -14.94 -25.37
N ASP A 177 -28.09 -14.90 -26.36
CA ASP A 177 -28.15 -13.79 -27.31
C ASP A 177 -28.50 -12.45 -26.65
N ALA A 178 -29.40 -12.48 -25.64
CA ALA A 178 -29.76 -11.29 -24.86
C ALA A 178 -28.55 -10.82 -24.05
N CYS A 179 -27.85 -11.72 -23.35
CA CYS A 179 -26.65 -11.40 -22.59
C CYS A 179 -25.52 -10.83 -23.49
N ILE A 180 -25.37 -11.36 -24.71
CA ILE A 180 -24.40 -10.82 -25.69
C ILE A 180 -24.77 -9.41 -26.13
N GLN A 181 -26.08 -9.12 -26.32
CA GLN A 181 -26.54 -7.77 -26.68
C GLN A 181 -26.24 -6.75 -25.54
N ASP A 182 -26.56 -7.12 -24.31
CA ASP A 182 -26.31 -6.27 -23.14
C ASP A 182 -24.79 -6.02 -22.94
N PHE A 183 -23.97 -7.07 -23.08
CA PHE A 183 -22.53 -6.93 -23.07
C PHE A 183 -22.02 -5.96 -24.15
N ARG A 184 -22.52 -6.08 -25.39
CA ARG A 184 -22.17 -5.18 -26.49
C ARG A 184 -22.53 -3.73 -26.22
N ALA A 185 -23.69 -3.50 -25.57
CA ALA A 185 -24.14 -2.17 -25.19
C ALA A 185 -23.20 -1.55 -24.12
N LEU A 186 -22.84 -2.31 -23.09
CA LEU A 186 -21.87 -1.88 -22.06
C LEU A 186 -20.48 -1.64 -22.64
N ASN A 187 -19.99 -2.56 -23.46
CA ASN A 187 -18.69 -2.44 -24.12
C ASN A 187 -18.64 -1.24 -25.10
N GLY A 188 -19.75 -0.94 -25.78
CA GLY A 188 -19.89 0.27 -26.60
C GLY A 188 -19.82 1.57 -25.81
N LYS A 189 -20.38 1.62 -24.58
CA LYS A 189 -20.23 2.77 -23.67
C LYS A 189 -18.78 2.92 -23.23
N LEU A 190 -18.13 1.82 -22.84
CA LEU A 190 -16.70 1.80 -22.47
C LEU A 190 -15.84 2.28 -23.63
N GLN A 191 -16.08 1.79 -24.87
CA GLN A 191 -15.34 2.26 -26.05
C GLN A 191 -15.47 3.77 -26.23
N GLY A 192 -16.68 4.32 -26.07
CA GLY A 192 -16.94 5.77 -26.20
C GLY A 192 -16.17 6.61 -25.16
N SER A 193 -16.21 6.20 -23.90
CA SER A 193 -15.48 6.89 -22.82
C SER A 193 -13.97 6.75 -22.96
N ALA A 194 -13.47 5.55 -23.30
CA ALA A 194 -12.05 5.29 -23.54
C ALA A 194 -11.50 6.09 -24.74
N ASN A 195 -12.24 6.15 -25.84
CA ASN A 195 -11.86 6.96 -26.99
C ASN A 195 -11.71 8.45 -26.64
N ASN A 196 -12.67 9.00 -25.87
CA ASN A 196 -12.59 10.40 -25.45
C ASN A 196 -11.46 10.63 -24.45
N ALA A 197 -11.27 9.76 -23.48
CA ALA A 197 -10.17 9.83 -22.52
C ALA A 197 -8.81 9.87 -23.23
N ASN A 198 -8.56 8.89 -24.11
CA ASN A 198 -7.31 8.78 -24.85
C ASN A 198 -7.13 9.91 -25.87
N ARG A 199 -8.21 10.40 -26.51
CA ARG A 199 -8.14 11.54 -27.42
C ARG A 199 -7.61 12.78 -26.72
N TYR A 200 -8.17 13.15 -25.58
CA TYR A 200 -7.70 14.32 -24.83
C TYR A 200 -6.30 14.11 -24.25
N ALA A 201 -5.98 12.93 -23.75
CA ALA A 201 -4.64 12.61 -23.26
C ALA A 201 -3.59 12.71 -24.38
N SER A 202 -3.88 12.14 -25.57
CA SER A 202 -2.93 12.14 -26.70
C SER A 202 -2.72 13.51 -27.35
N ILE A 203 -3.69 14.43 -27.25
CA ILE A 203 -3.57 15.80 -27.79
C ILE A 203 -2.69 16.68 -26.88
N LEU A 204 -2.57 16.39 -25.60
CA LEU A 204 -1.84 17.24 -24.66
C LEU A 204 -0.38 17.47 -25.05
N MET A 205 0.37 16.41 -25.33
CA MET A 205 1.80 16.51 -25.68
C MET A 205 2.05 17.26 -27.00
N PRO A 206 1.34 16.98 -28.12
CA PRO A 206 1.48 17.77 -29.34
C PRO A 206 1.14 19.26 -29.16
N VAL A 207 0.09 19.59 -28.37
CA VAL A 207 -0.27 21.00 -28.12
C VAL A 207 0.83 21.70 -27.35
N LEU A 208 1.34 21.11 -26.27
CA LEU A 208 2.43 21.70 -25.49
C LEU A 208 3.73 21.80 -26.29
N GLY A 209 4.06 20.79 -27.09
CA GLY A 209 5.22 20.82 -27.97
C GLY A 209 5.15 21.95 -29.01
N ASN A 210 4.00 22.11 -29.68
CA ASN A 210 3.81 23.18 -30.66
C ASN A 210 3.79 24.59 -30.01
N LEU A 211 3.17 24.73 -28.82
CA LEU A 211 3.26 26.00 -28.07
C LEU A 211 4.72 26.31 -27.68
N GLY A 212 5.52 25.29 -27.38
CA GLY A 212 6.96 25.42 -27.15
C GLY A 212 7.72 25.90 -28.40
N TYR A 213 7.40 25.40 -29.59
CA TYR A 213 7.98 25.89 -30.85
C TYR A 213 7.54 27.32 -31.19
N VAL A 214 6.26 27.63 -30.96
CA VAL A 214 5.77 29.01 -31.14
C VAL A 214 6.49 29.97 -30.19
N SER A 215 6.62 29.59 -28.93
CA SER A 215 7.38 30.34 -27.93
C SER A 215 8.83 30.59 -28.38
N TYR A 216 9.50 29.54 -28.85
CA TYR A 216 10.86 29.64 -29.35
C TYR A 216 10.97 30.60 -30.56
N ALA A 217 10.05 30.50 -31.52
CA ALA A 217 10.02 31.39 -32.70
C ALA A 217 9.78 32.86 -32.32
N VAL A 218 8.82 33.14 -31.42
CA VAL A 218 8.54 34.47 -30.93
C VAL A 218 9.76 35.07 -30.22
N ILE A 219 10.38 34.31 -29.32
CA ILE A 219 11.59 34.74 -28.60
C ILE A 219 12.73 35.00 -29.57
N ALA A 220 12.92 34.13 -30.59
CA ALA A 220 13.95 34.35 -31.63
C ALA A 220 13.72 35.61 -32.44
N MET A 221 12.48 35.83 -32.88
CA MET A 221 12.14 37.05 -33.66
C MET A 221 12.32 38.32 -32.84
N VAL A 222 11.73 38.40 -31.65
CA VAL A 222 11.84 39.59 -30.79
C VAL A 222 13.29 39.80 -30.34
N GLY A 223 14.00 38.73 -29.98
CA GLY A 223 15.40 38.80 -29.61
C GLY A 223 16.31 39.27 -30.74
N ALA A 224 16.06 38.84 -32.00
CA ALA A 224 16.74 39.35 -33.16
C ALA A 224 16.48 40.83 -33.40
N CYS A 225 15.21 41.28 -33.26
CA CYS A 225 14.86 42.71 -33.34
C CYS A 225 15.58 43.54 -32.27
N LEU A 226 15.61 43.08 -31.03
CA LEU A 226 16.32 43.76 -29.93
C LEU A 226 17.84 43.77 -30.15
N SER A 227 18.40 42.77 -30.81
CA SER A 227 19.83 42.72 -31.16
C SER A 227 20.17 43.70 -32.29
N ILE A 228 19.35 43.75 -33.36
CA ILE A 228 19.62 44.57 -34.57
C ILE A 228 19.30 46.04 -34.34
N PHE A 229 18.12 46.34 -33.80
CA PHE A 229 17.64 47.69 -33.66
C PHE A 229 17.94 48.35 -32.31
N GLY A 230 18.07 47.53 -31.24
CA GLY A 230 18.27 48.01 -29.87
C GLY A 230 19.72 48.02 -29.41
N GLY A 231 20.62 47.30 -30.05
CA GLY A 231 22.05 47.18 -29.65
C GLY A 231 22.28 46.62 -28.24
N GLN A 232 21.20 46.17 -27.59
CA GLN A 232 21.20 45.76 -26.18
C GLN A 232 21.53 44.27 -25.97
N MET A 233 21.65 43.48 -27.05
CA MET A 233 21.80 42.05 -26.95
C MET A 233 22.78 41.48 -27.99
N THR A 234 23.72 40.66 -27.56
CA THR A 234 24.63 39.95 -28.48
C THR A 234 23.95 38.69 -29.05
N LEU A 235 24.45 38.18 -30.19
CA LEU A 235 23.95 36.93 -30.79
C LEU A 235 24.14 35.76 -29.83
N GLY A 236 25.23 35.77 -29.04
CA GLY A 236 25.52 34.75 -28.02
C GLY A 236 24.51 34.78 -26.86
N THR A 237 24.11 35.98 -26.42
CA THR A 237 23.05 36.16 -25.39
C THR A 237 21.72 35.63 -25.88
N LEU A 238 21.36 35.89 -27.15
CA LEU A 238 20.14 35.36 -27.75
C LEU A 238 20.15 33.84 -27.83
N ALA A 239 21.25 33.24 -28.28
CA ALA A 239 21.39 31.81 -28.33
C ALA A 239 21.27 31.15 -26.95
N SER A 240 21.90 31.76 -25.94
CA SER A 240 21.80 31.29 -24.52
C SER A 240 20.37 31.39 -24.01
N PHE A 241 19.66 32.51 -24.31
CA PHE A 241 18.28 32.71 -23.89
C PHE A 241 17.33 31.69 -24.55
N LEU A 242 17.51 31.39 -25.82
CA LEU A 242 16.74 30.34 -26.51
C LEU A 242 16.94 28.95 -25.89
N GLN A 243 18.17 28.65 -25.47
CA GLN A 243 18.46 27.39 -24.77
C GLN A 243 17.81 27.37 -23.37
N PHE A 244 17.86 28.46 -22.62
CA PHE A 244 17.17 28.56 -21.33
C PHE A 244 15.65 28.47 -21.47
N SER A 245 15.05 29.01 -22.51
CA SER A 245 13.62 28.87 -22.79
C SER A 245 13.21 27.40 -22.99
N ARG A 246 14.03 26.59 -23.66
CA ARG A 246 13.80 25.14 -23.78
C ARG A 246 13.94 24.43 -22.45
N SER A 247 14.99 24.72 -21.70
CA SER A 247 15.26 24.13 -20.39
C SER A 247 14.21 24.51 -19.34
N PHE A 248 13.46 25.60 -19.54
CA PHE A 248 12.39 26.04 -18.66
C PHE A 248 11.09 25.26 -18.88
N ASN A 249 10.77 24.90 -20.11
CA ASN A 249 9.52 24.23 -20.45
C ASN A 249 9.49 22.73 -20.06
N GLN A 250 10.62 22.05 -20.11
CA GLN A 250 10.73 20.61 -19.83
C GLN A 250 10.35 20.23 -18.40
N PRO A 251 10.86 20.91 -17.35
CA PRO A 251 10.49 20.60 -15.96
C PRO A 251 9.01 20.80 -15.64
N ILE A 252 8.35 21.76 -16.31
CA ILE A 252 6.90 22.01 -16.11
C ILE A 252 6.08 20.79 -16.50
N SER A 253 6.41 20.15 -17.64
CA SER A 253 5.76 18.93 -18.08
C SER A 253 6.03 17.76 -17.15
N GLN A 254 7.26 17.64 -16.63
CA GLN A 254 7.63 16.60 -15.68
C GLN A 254 6.88 16.74 -14.35
N LEU A 255 6.78 17.96 -13.80
CA LEU A 255 6.01 18.21 -12.58
C LEU A 255 4.55 17.77 -12.71
N SER A 256 3.92 18.05 -13.85
CA SER A 256 2.54 17.66 -14.10
C SER A 256 2.33 16.14 -14.08
N GLN A 257 3.31 15.37 -14.55
CA GLN A 257 3.26 13.90 -14.52
C GLN A 257 3.47 13.35 -13.10
N GLN A 258 4.36 13.99 -12.32
CA GLN A 258 4.66 13.54 -10.95
C GLN A 258 3.51 13.78 -9.96
N LEU A 259 2.63 14.77 -10.21
CA LEU A 259 1.48 15.02 -9.35
C LEU A 259 0.56 13.80 -9.21
N ASN A 260 0.29 13.08 -10.29
CA ASN A 260 -0.53 11.87 -10.24
C ASN A 260 0.11 10.77 -9.39
N SER A 261 1.42 10.56 -9.55
CA SER A 261 2.16 9.57 -8.75
C SER A 261 2.11 9.89 -7.26
N ILE A 262 2.18 11.18 -6.90
CA ILE A 262 2.08 11.62 -5.51
C ILE A 262 0.67 11.38 -4.95
N ILE A 263 -0.38 11.71 -5.70
CA ILE A 263 -1.77 11.46 -5.28
C ILE A 263 -1.98 9.96 -5.01
N MET A 264 -1.52 9.11 -5.92
CA MET A 264 -1.59 7.64 -5.74
C MET A 264 -0.81 7.15 -4.52
N ALA A 265 0.38 7.73 -4.28
CA ALA A 265 1.17 7.37 -3.12
C ALA A 265 0.58 7.84 -1.79
N ILE A 266 -0.09 9.00 -1.77
CA ILE A 266 -0.81 9.47 -0.58
C ILE A 266 -1.96 8.52 -0.26
N ALA A 267 -2.75 8.11 -1.26
CA ALA A 267 -3.81 7.12 -1.07
C ALA A 267 -3.28 5.74 -0.63
N GLY A 268 -2.13 5.31 -1.18
CA GLY A 268 -1.44 4.10 -0.73
C GLY A 268 -0.91 4.22 0.70
N ALA A 269 -0.31 5.36 1.05
CA ALA A 269 0.16 5.63 2.40
C ALA A 269 -0.99 5.65 3.42
N GLU A 270 -2.15 6.21 3.08
CA GLU A 270 -3.34 6.17 3.92
C GLU A 270 -3.77 4.74 4.23
N ARG A 271 -3.75 3.82 3.24
CA ARG A 271 -4.06 2.41 3.48
C ARG A 271 -2.98 1.69 4.29
N ILE A 272 -1.69 1.98 4.05
CA ILE A 272 -0.57 1.43 4.82
C ILE A 272 -0.69 1.84 6.30
N PHE A 273 -0.87 3.13 6.57
CA PHE A 273 -1.02 3.63 7.94
C PHE A 273 -2.34 3.20 8.56
N GLY A 274 -3.42 3.11 7.78
CA GLY A 274 -4.69 2.56 8.24
C GLY A 274 -4.57 1.13 8.75
N LEU A 275 -3.75 0.29 8.11
CA LEU A 275 -3.47 -1.06 8.62
C LEU A 275 -2.59 -1.02 9.88
N LEU A 276 -1.58 -0.14 9.93
CA LEU A 276 -0.70 0.00 11.10
C LEU A 276 -1.40 0.60 12.33
N ASP A 277 -2.47 1.39 12.12
CA ASP A 277 -3.25 2.03 13.17
C ASP A 277 -4.41 1.13 13.67
N GLU A 278 -4.67 -0.02 13.02
CA GLU A 278 -5.66 -0.98 13.50
C GLU A 278 -5.28 -1.50 14.90
N GLU A 279 -6.26 -1.67 15.76
CA GLU A 279 -5.98 -2.12 17.12
C GLU A 279 -5.54 -3.60 17.15
N PRO A 280 -4.37 -3.90 17.73
CA PRO A 280 -3.93 -5.29 17.90
C PRO A 280 -4.88 -6.05 18.84
N GLU A 281 -4.82 -7.38 18.76
CA GLU A 281 -5.64 -8.23 19.62
C GLU A 281 -5.36 -7.93 21.11
N ARG A 282 -6.39 -7.45 21.81
CA ARG A 282 -6.28 -7.14 23.25
C ARG A 282 -6.37 -8.43 24.06
N ASP A 283 -5.49 -8.59 25.03
CA ASP A 283 -5.54 -9.65 26.02
C ASP A 283 -5.53 -9.06 27.44
N GLY A 284 -6.68 -9.08 28.07
CA GLY A 284 -6.86 -8.67 29.47
C GLY A 284 -6.74 -9.83 30.47
N GLY A 285 -6.35 -11.02 29.99
CA GLY A 285 -6.23 -12.21 30.84
C GLY A 285 -5.04 -12.13 31.81
N TYR A 286 -5.20 -12.65 32.99
CA TYR A 286 -4.17 -12.71 34.02
C TYR A 286 -3.99 -14.11 34.62
N VAL A 287 -4.88 -15.05 34.33
CA VAL A 287 -4.75 -16.46 34.68
C VAL A 287 -3.86 -17.15 33.65
N LYS A 288 -2.86 -17.88 34.12
CA LYS A 288 -1.85 -18.55 33.30
C LYS A 288 -1.95 -20.07 33.38
N LEU A 289 -1.60 -20.74 32.31
CA LEU A 289 -1.42 -22.19 32.28
C LEU A 289 0.02 -22.53 32.67
N VAL A 290 0.22 -23.34 33.70
CA VAL A 290 1.55 -23.74 34.19
C VAL A 290 1.67 -25.24 34.34
N ASN A 291 2.89 -25.77 34.28
CA ASN A 291 3.15 -27.14 34.75
C ASN A 291 3.01 -27.16 36.28
N ALA A 292 2.40 -28.21 36.81
CA ALA A 292 2.13 -28.32 38.21
C ALA A 292 2.63 -29.67 38.79
N CYS A 293 2.91 -29.70 40.07
CA CYS A 293 3.19 -30.86 40.84
C CYS A 293 2.51 -30.76 42.23
N TYR A 294 2.40 -31.86 42.91
CA TYR A 294 1.93 -31.91 44.29
C TYR A 294 3.11 -31.76 45.25
N ASP A 295 2.98 -30.88 46.22
CA ASP A 295 3.96 -30.74 47.32
C ASP A 295 3.86 -31.90 48.32
N GLU A 296 4.74 -31.94 49.32
CA GLU A 296 4.72 -32.94 50.38
C GLU A 296 3.44 -32.94 51.22
N GLN A 297 2.66 -31.88 51.17
CA GLN A 297 1.40 -31.71 51.87
C GLN A 297 0.18 -32.06 50.99
N GLY A 298 0.40 -32.43 49.74
CA GLY A 298 -0.64 -32.73 48.78
C GLY A 298 -1.30 -31.56 48.12
N ASN A 299 -0.74 -30.33 48.25
CA ASN A 299 -1.24 -29.12 47.59
C ASN A 299 -0.62 -29.01 46.18
N LEU A 300 -1.41 -28.51 45.24
CA LEU A 300 -0.96 -28.24 43.87
C LEU A 300 -0.08 -26.99 43.84
N THR A 301 1.12 -27.12 43.30
CA THR A 301 2.10 -26.04 43.17
C THR A 301 2.69 -26.00 41.77
N GLU A 302 3.26 -24.84 41.37
CA GLU A 302 3.92 -24.68 40.08
C GLU A 302 5.22 -25.47 40.01
N ALA A 303 5.41 -26.22 38.92
CA ALA A 303 6.64 -26.98 38.67
C ALA A 303 7.49 -26.26 37.60
N PRO A 304 8.83 -26.21 37.77
CA PRO A 304 9.72 -25.59 36.78
C PRO A 304 9.85 -26.44 35.50
N ASP A 305 9.67 -27.76 35.66
CA ASP A 305 9.84 -28.73 34.56
C ASP A 305 8.49 -29.31 34.11
N ARG A 306 8.49 -29.95 32.94
CA ARG A 306 7.30 -30.61 32.39
C ARG A 306 6.95 -31.86 33.19
N THR A 307 5.89 -31.81 33.96
CA THR A 307 5.39 -32.93 34.82
C THR A 307 4.30 -33.76 34.15
N GLY A 308 3.70 -33.23 33.06
CA GLY A 308 2.50 -33.85 32.47
C GLY A 308 1.19 -33.45 33.16
N ILE A 309 1.26 -32.71 34.26
CA ILE A 309 0.10 -32.12 34.95
C ILE A 309 0.07 -30.65 34.61
N TRP A 310 -1.07 -30.17 34.11
CA TRP A 310 -1.29 -28.77 33.81
C TRP A 310 -2.28 -28.17 34.78
N ALA A 311 -2.02 -26.94 35.23
CA ALA A 311 -2.89 -26.22 36.13
C ALA A 311 -3.02 -24.76 35.77
N TRP A 312 -4.19 -24.22 36.07
CA TRP A 312 -4.47 -22.77 35.98
C TRP A 312 -3.93 -22.08 37.23
N LYS A 313 -2.97 -21.17 37.05
CA LYS A 313 -2.44 -20.30 38.10
C LYS A 313 -3.26 -19.01 38.12
N HIS A 314 -4.05 -18.83 39.18
CA HIS A 314 -4.93 -17.69 39.35
C HIS A 314 -4.44 -16.81 40.51
N TYR A 315 -3.97 -15.61 40.20
CA TYR A 315 -3.59 -14.62 41.20
C TYR A 315 -4.79 -13.75 41.56
N HIS A 316 -5.13 -13.69 42.85
CA HIS A 316 -6.22 -12.92 43.43
C HIS A 316 -5.67 -11.62 43.99
N LYS A 317 -5.94 -10.50 43.33
CA LYS A 317 -5.45 -9.14 43.74
C LYS A 317 -6.04 -8.66 45.08
N ALA A 318 -7.19 -9.19 45.50
CA ALA A 318 -7.90 -8.70 46.65
C ALA A 318 -7.22 -9.11 48.00
N ASP A 319 -6.63 -10.28 48.02
CA ASP A 319 -6.05 -10.93 49.21
C ASP A 319 -4.58 -11.37 48.97
N ASP A 320 -3.98 -10.96 47.85
CA ASP A 320 -2.59 -11.29 47.47
C ASP A 320 -2.30 -12.79 47.55
N THR A 321 -3.29 -13.62 47.16
CA THR A 321 -3.17 -15.07 47.15
C THR A 321 -3.09 -15.62 45.73
N THR A 322 -2.43 -16.76 45.59
CA THR A 322 -2.39 -17.51 44.32
C THR A 322 -3.02 -18.89 44.53
N THR A 323 -3.99 -19.21 43.69
CA THR A 323 -4.60 -20.54 43.67
C THR A 323 -4.20 -21.29 42.41
N TYR A 324 -4.09 -22.64 42.54
CA TYR A 324 -3.81 -23.55 41.44
C TYR A 324 -5.01 -24.47 41.29
N GLN A 325 -5.48 -24.64 40.05
CA GLN A 325 -6.57 -25.54 39.70
C GLN A 325 -6.14 -26.43 38.54
N ILE A 326 -6.33 -27.76 38.67
CA ILE A 326 -5.98 -28.69 37.58
C ILE A 326 -6.80 -28.34 36.32
N MET A 327 -6.14 -28.43 35.17
CA MET A 327 -6.80 -28.34 33.89
C MET A 327 -7.45 -29.70 33.57
N GLU A 328 -8.77 -29.76 33.59
CA GLU A 328 -9.58 -30.96 33.35
C GLU A 328 -10.35 -30.89 32.05
N GLY A 329 -10.63 -29.70 31.55
CA GLY A 329 -11.38 -29.46 30.31
C GLY A 329 -12.88 -29.38 30.50
N ASP A 330 -13.35 -28.90 31.67
CA ASP A 330 -14.77 -28.59 31.91
C ASP A 330 -15.16 -27.28 31.20
N VAL A 331 -16.15 -27.33 30.29
CA VAL A 331 -16.59 -26.18 29.50
C VAL A 331 -18.05 -25.89 29.79
N VAL A 332 -18.34 -24.61 30.16
CA VAL A 332 -19.69 -24.14 30.42
C VAL A 332 -19.96 -22.83 29.65
N PHE A 333 -20.96 -22.84 28.80
CA PHE A 333 -21.60 -21.65 28.26
C PHE A 333 -22.83 -21.36 29.10
N ASP A 334 -22.99 -20.15 29.57
CA ASP A 334 -23.98 -19.73 30.53
C ASP A 334 -24.67 -18.46 29.97
N HIS A 335 -25.86 -18.66 29.39
CA HIS A 335 -26.67 -17.63 28.76
C HIS A 335 -25.92 -16.76 27.75
N VAL A 336 -25.25 -17.35 26.78
CA VAL A 336 -24.35 -16.67 25.84
C VAL A 336 -25.11 -16.13 24.64
N ASP A 337 -25.05 -14.79 24.44
CA ASP A 337 -25.47 -14.11 23.23
C ASP A 337 -24.26 -13.63 22.44
N PHE A 338 -24.28 -13.82 21.12
CA PHE A 338 -23.19 -13.39 20.27
C PHE A 338 -23.63 -13.11 18.82
N GLY A 339 -23.09 -12.02 18.25
CA GLY A 339 -23.15 -11.66 16.84
C GLY A 339 -21.81 -11.13 16.33
N TYR A 340 -21.47 -11.43 15.10
CA TYR A 340 -20.28 -10.89 14.43
C TYR A 340 -20.38 -9.38 14.15
N THR A 341 -21.63 -8.90 13.98
CA THR A 341 -21.99 -7.48 13.83
C THR A 341 -23.06 -7.11 14.84
N GLU A 342 -23.16 -5.83 15.21
CA GLU A 342 -24.17 -5.36 16.18
C GLU A 342 -25.61 -5.59 15.71
N ASP A 343 -25.85 -5.61 14.39
CA ASP A 343 -27.19 -5.73 13.81
C ASP A 343 -27.70 -7.18 13.73
N LYS A 344 -26.82 -8.17 13.89
CA LYS A 344 -27.19 -9.57 13.67
C LYS A 344 -26.61 -10.50 14.74
N THR A 345 -27.46 -10.89 15.68
CA THR A 345 -27.13 -11.94 16.64
C THR A 345 -27.21 -13.31 15.97
N VAL A 346 -26.21 -14.16 16.22
CA VAL A 346 -26.06 -15.51 15.67
C VAL A 346 -26.34 -16.58 16.71
N LEU A 347 -25.94 -16.33 17.95
CA LEU A 347 -26.21 -17.18 19.11
C LEU A 347 -27.12 -16.45 20.05
N HIS A 348 -28.22 -17.11 20.49
CA HIS A 348 -29.21 -16.54 21.37
C HIS A 348 -29.36 -17.46 22.58
N ASP A 349 -29.06 -16.94 23.77
CA ASP A 349 -29.28 -17.59 25.05
C ASP A 349 -28.73 -19.04 25.09
N ILE A 350 -27.46 -19.20 24.69
CA ILE A 350 -26.85 -20.52 24.54
C ILE A 350 -26.33 -21.01 25.89
N GLU A 351 -26.83 -22.21 26.26
CA GLU A 351 -26.35 -22.98 27.41
C GLU A 351 -25.71 -24.29 26.95
N ILE A 352 -24.46 -24.52 27.34
CA ILE A 352 -23.70 -25.76 27.01
C ILE A 352 -22.92 -26.20 28.25
N PHE A 353 -22.99 -27.50 28.51
CA PHE A 353 -22.24 -28.15 29.57
C PHE A 353 -21.47 -29.34 28.98
N ALA A 354 -20.15 -29.26 29.01
CA ALA A 354 -19.26 -30.32 28.57
C ALA A 354 -18.27 -30.67 29.67
N ARG A 355 -18.48 -31.80 30.32
CA ARG A 355 -17.64 -32.26 31.43
C ARG A 355 -16.35 -32.96 30.94
N PRO A 356 -15.30 -33.03 31.79
CA PRO A 356 -14.07 -33.75 31.45
C PRO A 356 -14.32 -35.14 30.85
N GLY A 357 -13.69 -35.41 29.69
CA GLY A 357 -13.84 -36.66 28.97
C GLY A 357 -15.14 -36.85 28.19
N GLN A 358 -16.08 -35.93 28.27
CA GLN A 358 -17.33 -35.98 27.53
C GLN A 358 -17.14 -35.56 26.07
N LYS A 359 -17.83 -36.27 25.16
CA LYS A 359 -17.93 -35.90 23.74
C LYS A 359 -19.27 -35.20 23.49
N VAL A 360 -19.21 -34.01 22.98
CA VAL A 360 -20.40 -33.19 22.62
C VAL A 360 -20.43 -33.01 21.11
N ALA A 361 -21.58 -33.27 20.50
CA ALA A 361 -21.80 -33.05 19.06
C ALA A 361 -22.79 -31.93 18.83
N PHE A 362 -22.40 -30.92 18.05
CA PHE A 362 -23.30 -29.84 17.60
C PHE A 362 -23.94 -30.24 16.26
N VAL A 363 -25.27 -30.32 16.23
CA VAL A 363 -26.05 -30.68 15.05
C VAL A 363 -26.97 -29.52 14.67
N GLY A 364 -27.06 -29.22 13.39
CA GLY A 364 -27.92 -28.14 12.88
C GLY A 364 -27.59 -27.77 11.44
N ALA A 365 -28.42 -26.97 10.81
CA ALA A 365 -28.24 -26.48 9.46
C ALA A 365 -26.96 -25.65 9.32
N THR A 366 -26.50 -25.42 8.07
CA THR A 366 -25.42 -24.48 7.80
C THR A 366 -25.84 -23.08 8.23
N GLY A 367 -24.96 -22.37 8.93
CA GLY A 367 -25.27 -21.05 9.50
C GLY A 367 -25.93 -21.06 10.88
N ALA A 368 -26.22 -22.23 11.47
CA ALA A 368 -26.81 -22.34 12.83
C ALA A 368 -25.85 -22.01 13.99
N GLY A 369 -24.67 -21.45 13.73
CA GLY A 369 -23.74 -21.02 14.78
C GLY A 369 -22.80 -22.10 15.32
N LYS A 370 -22.73 -23.32 14.73
CA LYS A 370 -21.85 -24.40 15.23
C LYS A 370 -20.38 -24.00 15.31
N THR A 371 -19.82 -23.44 14.23
CA THR A 371 -18.45 -22.94 14.18
C THR A 371 -18.24 -21.73 15.07
N THR A 372 -19.29 -20.92 15.27
CA THR A 372 -19.25 -19.78 16.16
C THR A 372 -18.95 -20.19 17.61
N ILE A 373 -19.53 -21.28 18.08
CA ILE A 373 -19.28 -21.82 19.43
C ILE A 373 -17.79 -22.16 19.61
N THR A 374 -17.18 -22.83 18.63
CA THR A 374 -15.74 -23.16 18.67
C THR A 374 -14.86 -21.91 18.58
N ASN A 375 -15.24 -20.91 17.78
CA ASN A 375 -14.53 -19.64 17.68
C ASN A 375 -14.55 -18.86 19.00
N LEU A 376 -15.69 -18.88 19.72
CA LEU A 376 -15.83 -18.25 21.03
C LEU A 376 -15.02 -18.97 22.12
N LEU A 377 -14.97 -20.30 22.08
CA LEU A 377 -14.17 -21.07 23.04
C LEU A 377 -12.67 -20.76 22.88
N ASN A 378 -12.18 -20.55 21.65
CA ASN A 378 -10.80 -20.14 21.35
C ASN A 378 -10.55 -18.64 21.57
N ARG A 379 -11.57 -17.88 21.99
CA ARG A 379 -11.50 -16.43 22.16
C ARG A 379 -10.97 -15.70 20.93
N PHE A 380 -11.36 -16.15 19.72
CA PHE A 380 -11.15 -15.36 18.50
C PHE A 380 -12.07 -14.14 18.46
N TYR A 381 -13.17 -14.22 19.18
CA TYR A 381 -14.15 -13.17 19.41
C TYR A 381 -14.54 -13.13 20.90
N ASP A 382 -14.77 -11.94 21.42
CA ASP A 382 -15.33 -11.77 22.76
C ASP A 382 -16.87 -11.71 22.67
N ILE A 383 -17.57 -12.28 23.65
CA ILE A 383 -19.03 -12.34 23.73
C ILE A 383 -19.62 -10.99 24.13
N GLN A 384 -20.85 -10.70 23.68
CA GLN A 384 -21.58 -9.50 24.07
C GLN A 384 -22.29 -9.65 25.42
N ASP A 385 -22.91 -10.81 25.66
CA ASP A 385 -23.57 -11.11 26.94
C ASP A 385 -23.37 -12.58 27.34
N GLY A 386 -23.62 -12.90 28.62
CA GLY A 386 -23.42 -14.20 29.19
C GLY A 386 -22.00 -14.44 29.73
N LYS A 387 -21.65 -15.71 29.93
CA LYS A 387 -20.31 -16.13 30.41
C LYS A 387 -19.90 -17.45 29.78
N ILE A 388 -18.64 -17.55 29.40
CA ILE A 388 -18.01 -18.81 29.04
C ILE A 388 -16.98 -19.12 30.13
N ARG A 389 -17.07 -20.33 30.71
CA ARG A 389 -16.13 -20.80 31.73
C ARG A 389 -15.38 -22.02 31.22
N TYR A 390 -14.11 -22.05 31.52
CA TYR A 390 -13.23 -23.19 31.29
C TYR A 390 -12.60 -23.59 32.61
N ASP A 391 -12.86 -24.83 33.04
CA ASP A 391 -12.55 -25.30 34.40
C ASP A 391 -13.08 -24.36 35.50
N GLY A 392 -14.33 -23.86 35.36
CA GLY A 392 -14.94 -22.90 36.28
C GLY A 392 -14.42 -21.48 36.20
N ILE A 393 -13.33 -21.20 35.48
CA ILE A 393 -12.73 -19.88 35.32
C ILE A 393 -13.34 -19.20 34.09
N ASN A 394 -13.80 -17.94 34.23
CA ASN A 394 -14.24 -17.17 33.07
C ASN A 394 -13.09 -16.99 32.07
N ILE A 395 -13.28 -17.41 30.80
CA ILE A 395 -12.26 -17.38 29.77
C ILE A 395 -11.65 -15.98 29.54
N ASN A 396 -12.40 -14.90 29.82
CA ASN A 396 -11.89 -13.53 29.74
C ASN A 396 -10.78 -13.22 30.76
N LYS A 397 -10.66 -14.03 31.82
CA LYS A 397 -9.59 -13.92 32.81
C LYS A 397 -8.35 -14.73 32.44
N ILE A 398 -8.48 -15.71 31.56
CA ILE A 398 -7.37 -16.56 31.10
C ILE A 398 -6.62 -15.80 29.99
N GLN A 399 -5.29 -15.84 30.02
CA GLN A 399 -4.49 -15.30 28.92
C GLN A 399 -4.80 -16.07 27.61
N LYS A 400 -5.02 -15.34 26.52
CA LYS A 400 -5.43 -15.93 25.23
C LYS A 400 -4.43 -16.96 24.73
N ALA A 401 -3.13 -16.68 24.88
CA ALA A 401 -2.07 -17.62 24.50
C ALA A 401 -2.18 -18.93 25.28
N ASP A 402 -2.38 -18.87 26.60
CA ASP A 402 -2.49 -20.02 27.46
C ASP A 402 -3.79 -20.82 27.23
N LEU A 403 -4.90 -20.09 27.02
CA LEU A 403 -6.17 -20.72 26.63
C LEU A 403 -6.02 -21.51 25.33
N ARG A 404 -5.47 -20.88 24.27
CA ARG A 404 -5.26 -21.52 22.97
C ARG A 404 -4.25 -22.65 23.04
N HIS A 405 -3.25 -22.56 23.91
CA HIS A 405 -2.29 -23.66 24.13
C HIS A 405 -2.93 -24.88 24.78
N SER A 406 -3.98 -24.69 25.60
CA SER A 406 -4.72 -25.79 26.25
C SER A 406 -5.72 -26.49 25.32
N LEU A 407 -6.03 -25.89 24.15
CA LEU A 407 -7.03 -26.35 23.20
C LEU A 407 -6.39 -26.89 21.93
N GLY A 408 -6.89 -27.99 21.41
CA GLY A 408 -6.58 -28.47 20.05
C GLY A 408 -7.76 -28.19 19.14
N ILE A 409 -7.51 -27.51 18.01
CA ILE A 409 -8.54 -27.22 17.01
C ILE A 409 -8.24 -27.95 15.70
N VAL A 410 -9.28 -28.59 15.13
CA VAL A 410 -9.24 -29.16 13.79
C VAL A 410 -10.22 -28.37 12.93
N LEU A 411 -9.70 -27.67 11.94
CA LEU A 411 -10.50 -26.84 11.03
C LEU A 411 -11.10 -27.72 9.92
N GLN A 412 -12.23 -27.27 9.37
CA GLN A 412 -12.90 -27.94 8.24
C GLN A 412 -12.04 -27.82 6.97
N ASP A 413 -11.47 -26.65 6.73
CA ASP A 413 -10.55 -26.38 5.63
C ASP A 413 -9.11 -26.42 6.17
N THR A 414 -8.36 -27.45 5.81
CA THR A 414 -6.98 -27.61 6.23
C THR A 414 -6.05 -26.75 5.37
N HIS A 415 -5.43 -25.75 5.96
CA HIS A 415 -4.39 -24.98 5.32
C HIS A 415 -3.01 -25.61 5.58
N LEU A 416 -2.27 -25.88 4.51
CA LEU A 416 -0.90 -26.36 4.61
C LEU A 416 0.06 -25.21 4.27
N PHE A 417 1.02 -24.99 5.16
CA PHE A 417 2.11 -24.05 4.93
C PHE A 417 3.14 -24.65 3.97
N THR A 418 3.85 -23.80 3.25
CA THR A 418 4.95 -24.22 2.37
C THR A 418 6.06 -24.87 3.22
N GLY A 419 6.33 -26.11 2.98
CA GLY A 419 7.28 -26.93 3.73
C GLY A 419 7.03 -28.42 3.56
N THR A 420 7.67 -29.22 4.38
CA THR A 420 7.43 -30.66 4.41
C THR A 420 6.16 -31.02 5.20
N VAL A 421 5.64 -32.23 5.02
CA VAL A 421 4.53 -32.74 5.87
C VAL A 421 4.96 -32.74 7.35
N MET A 422 6.21 -33.12 7.61
CA MET A 422 6.82 -33.08 8.94
C MET A 422 6.75 -31.71 9.59
N ASP A 423 7.13 -30.64 8.83
CA ASP A 423 7.10 -29.26 9.32
C ASP A 423 5.68 -28.80 9.62
N ASN A 424 4.72 -29.18 8.79
CA ASN A 424 3.30 -28.85 8.99
C ASN A 424 2.72 -29.54 10.23
N ILE A 425 3.11 -30.78 10.53
CA ILE A 425 2.69 -31.47 11.76
C ILE A 425 3.37 -30.85 12.99
N ARG A 426 4.67 -30.49 12.87
CA ARG A 426 5.42 -29.83 13.94
C ARG A 426 4.92 -28.42 14.26
N TYR A 427 4.08 -27.83 13.41
CA TYR A 427 3.59 -26.48 13.63
C TYR A 427 2.92 -26.28 14.99
N GLY A 428 2.24 -27.33 15.52
CA GLY A 428 1.65 -27.31 16.86
C GLY A 428 2.65 -27.46 18.02
N LYS A 429 3.86 -27.98 17.75
CA LYS A 429 4.96 -28.16 18.72
C LYS A 429 6.28 -28.13 17.97
N LEU A 430 6.89 -26.94 17.86
CA LEU A 430 8.09 -26.71 17.03
C LEU A 430 9.32 -27.53 17.46
N ASP A 431 9.42 -27.90 18.72
CA ASP A 431 10.48 -28.73 19.33
C ASP A 431 10.16 -30.23 19.33
N ALA A 432 9.08 -30.66 18.66
CA ALA A 432 8.74 -32.08 18.57
C ALA A 432 9.83 -32.88 17.86
N THR A 433 10.21 -34.00 18.45
CA THR A 433 11.15 -34.95 17.83
C THR A 433 10.51 -35.65 16.63
N GLU A 434 11.34 -36.23 15.75
CA GLU A 434 10.83 -37.01 14.61
C GLU A 434 9.98 -38.20 15.05
N GLU A 435 10.39 -38.85 16.13
CA GLU A 435 9.65 -39.98 16.74
C GLU A 435 8.29 -39.57 17.28
N GLU A 436 8.19 -38.37 17.90
CA GLU A 436 6.92 -37.81 18.38
C GLU A 436 5.97 -37.47 17.23
N VAL A 437 6.49 -37.04 16.09
CA VAL A 437 5.67 -36.69 14.92
C VAL A 437 5.18 -37.92 14.17
N ILE A 438 5.97 -38.99 14.11
CA ILE A 438 5.61 -40.25 13.45
C ILE A 438 4.61 -41.09 14.30
N ARG A 439 4.62 -40.94 15.61
CA ARG A 439 3.74 -41.64 16.54
C ARG A 439 2.31 -41.10 16.50
#